data_21c667a16eabd8d1d14f0bc0f341bc03
#
_entry.id   21c667a16eabd8d1d14f0bc0f341bc03
#
_cell.length_a   1.000
_cell.length_b   1.000
_cell.length_c   1.000
_cell.angle_alpha   90.00
_cell.angle_beta   90.00
_cell.angle_gamma   90.00
#
_symmetry.space_group_name_H-M   'P 1'
#
loop_
_entity.id
_entity.type
_entity.pdbx_description
1 polymer ?
#
loop_
_entity_poly.entity_id
_entity_poly.type
_entity_poly.pdbx_seq_one_letter_code
_entity_poly.pdbx_strand_id
1 'polypeptide(L)'
;MTPSSLAGEPPSPLNREAAPYILPVMSDVVIDLSHWQTPVDFAKAKEAGIAAVILKATQGSQWIDATFSSRVAAATAAGLLVGAYHFLDGSAPELQVEHFLLVAGGCPVLALDAEPNGIGGTVTVSQTAEAAARLHMATGRAPLVYISRYGPDERGTGFPNGVLSRCPLWLPEYGPLPVCPPGWSKWTLWQHTDGLKGSAVVPVSGIGRCDRSWFAGTVAELTAWWKAPRS
;
A
#
# COMPACT_ATOMS: atom_id res chain seq x y z
N MET A 1 -15.36 -14.97 71.53
CA MET A 1 -14.27 -14.19 70.92
C MET A 1 -14.04 -14.75 69.50
N THR A 2 -14.60 -14.10 68.51
CA THR A 2 -14.42 -14.48 67.10
C THR A 2 -13.46 -13.48 66.47
N PRO A 3 -12.43 -13.90 65.70
CA PRO A 3 -11.55 -12.98 65.03
C PRO A 3 -12.18 -12.44 63.71
N SER A 4 -12.18 -11.15 63.62
CA SER A 4 -12.62 -10.37 62.43
C SER A 4 -11.63 -10.58 61.28
N SER A 5 -12.14 -11.03 60.13
CA SER A 5 -11.41 -11.15 58.90
C SER A 5 -11.36 -9.79 58.19
N LEU A 6 -10.20 -9.18 58.10
CA LEU A 6 -9.93 -8.05 57.21
C LEU A 6 -9.66 -8.58 55.79
N ALA A 7 -10.69 -8.53 54.95
CA ALA A 7 -10.51 -8.72 53.51
C ALA A 7 -9.99 -7.41 52.94
N GLY A 8 -8.74 -7.43 52.48
CA GLY A 8 -8.16 -6.30 51.73
C GLY A 8 -8.81 -6.19 50.34
N GLU A 9 -9.20 -4.96 49.98
CA GLU A 9 -9.68 -4.66 48.62
C GLU A 9 -8.61 -4.99 47.55
N PRO A 10 -9.03 -5.52 46.41
CA PRO A 10 -8.10 -5.75 45.29
C PRO A 10 -7.62 -4.39 44.75
N PRO A 11 -6.36 -4.28 44.32
CA PRO A 11 -5.81 -3.05 43.77
C PRO A 11 -6.57 -2.66 42.47
N SER A 12 -6.96 -1.40 42.41
CA SER A 12 -7.57 -0.75 41.25
C SER A 12 -6.72 -0.99 40.00
N PRO A 13 -7.32 -1.27 38.83
CA PRO A 13 -6.55 -1.37 37.59
C PRO A 13 -5.90 -0.01 37.31
N LEU A 14 -4.57 0.02 37.34
CA LEU A 14 -3.79 1.19 36.95
C LEU A 14 -4.23 1.62 35.56
N ASN A 15 -4.77 2.83 35.46
CA ASN A 15 -4.94 3.56 34.21
C ASN A 15 -3.55 3.66 33.55
N ARG A 16 -3.24 2.75 32.64
CA ARG A 16 -2.17 2.98 31.68
C ARG A 16 -2.72 4.01 30.70
N GLU A 17 -2.43 5.27 30.94
CA GLU A 17 -2.53 6.28 29.90
C GLU A 17 -1.74 5.76 28.71
N ALA A 18 -2.42 5.50 27.60
CA ALA A 18 -1.76 5.16 26.36
C ALA A 18 -0.83 6.32 26.02
N ALA A 19 0.47 6.04 25.89
CA ALA A 19 1.43 7.05 25.47
C ALA A 19 0.90 7.74 24.19
N PRO A 20 1.02 9.06 24.06
CA PRO A 20 0.51 9.77 22.90
C PRO A 20 1.14 9.17 21.64
N TYR A 21 0.28 8.72 20.71
CA TYR A 21 0.72 8.21 19.41
C TYR A 21 1.25 9.41 18.61
N ILE A 22 2.58 9.58 18.65
CA ILE A 22 3.25 10.61 17.85
C ILE A 22 3.33 10.06 16.43
N LEU A 23 2.56 10.65 15.51
CA LEU A 23 2.69 10.34 14.09
C LEU A 23 4.13 10.63 13.66
N PRO A 24 4.77 9.72 12.91
CA PRO A 24 6.09 9.99 12.33
C PRO A 24 6.02 11.18 11.37
N VAL A 25 7.17 11.76 11.03
CA VAL A 25 7.23 12.71 9.90
C VAL A 25 6.61 12.00 8.68
N MET A 26 5.66 12.66 8.02
CA MET A 26 4.91 12.11 6.90
C MET A 26 4.90 13.10 5.74
N SER A 27 4.91 12.58 4.52
CA SER A 27 4.81 13.38 3.30
C SER A 27 3.66 12.88 2.42
N ASP A 28 2.64 13.74 2.19
CA ASP A 28 1.49 13.47 1.32
C ASP A 28 1.85 13.79 -0.14
N VAL A 29 2.65 12.93 -0.75
CA VAL A 29 3.30 13.21 -2.04
C VAL A 29 3.25 12.04 -3.02
N VAL A 30 2.55 10.96 -2.68
CA VAL A 30 2.39 9.78 -3.54
C VAL A 30 0.95 9.67 -4.00
N ILE A 31 0.74 9.44 -5.28
CA ILE A 31 -0.57 9.15 -5.87
C ILE A 31 -0.54 7.79 -6.54
N ASP A 32 -1.68 7.17 -6.69
CA ASP A 32 -1.81 5.99 -7.53
C ASP A 32 -2.95 6.16 -8.55
N LEU A 33 -2.74 5.63 -9.74
CA LEU A 33 -3.60 5.86 -10.90
C LEU A 33 -3.77 4.60 -11.73
N SER A 34 -4.95 4.48 -12.33
CA SER A 34 -5.27 3.51 -13.39
C SER A 34 -5.89 4.20 -14.58
N HIS A 35 -6.34 3.45 -15.57
CA HIS A 35 -7.05 3.98 -16.73
C HIS A 35 -8.29 4.84 -16.40
N TRP A 36 -8.80 4.76 -15.18
CA TRP A 36 -9.96 5.54 -14.74
C TRP A 36 -9.70 7.04 -14.61
N GLN A 37 -8.47 7.43 -14.27
CA GLN A 37 -8.12 8.85 -14.17
C GLN A 37 -7.72 9.37 -15.54
N THR A 38 -8.53 10.28 -16.11
CA THR A 38 -8.27 10.92 -17.40
C THR A 38 -8.98 12.28 -17.48
N PRO A 39 -8.35 13.32 -18.02
CA PRO A 39 -6.97 13.41 -18.50
C PRO A 39 -5.93 13.44 -17.37
N VAL A 40 -4.64 13.21 -17.68
CA VAL A 40 -3.52 13.25 -16.73
C VAL A 40 -2.42 14.17 -17.25
N ASP A 41 -2.02 15.14 -16.42
CA ASP A 41 -0.89 16.05 -16.65
C ASP A 41 0.11 15.92 -15.49
N PHE A 42 1.14 15.10 -15.67
CA PHE A 42 2.14 14.84 -14.64
C PHE A 42 3.06 16.03 -14.35
N ALA A 43 3.24 16.96 -15.29
CA ALA A 43 4.02 18.17 -15.04
C ALA A 43 3.31 19.05 -14.00
N LYS A 44 2.01 19.27 -14.15
CA LYS A 44 1.21 20.00 -13.16
C LYS A 44 1.13 19.29 -11.81
N ALA A 45 1.06 17.94 -11.82
CA ALA A 45 1.09 17.17 -10.58
C ALA A 45 2.44 17.35 -9.85
N LYS A 46 3.55 17.34 -10.60
CA LYS A 46 4.89 17.61 -10.05
C LYS A 46 5.00 19.01 -9.46
N GLU A 47 4.53 20.02 -10.17
CA GLU A 47 4.49 21.42 -9.69
C GLU A 47 3.61 21.56 -8.43
N ALA A 48 2.55 20.77 -8.31
CA ALA A 48 1.68 20.72 -7.13
C ALA A 48 2.28 19.95 -5.94
N GLY A 49 3.53 19.45 -6.06
CA GLY A 49 4.25 18.81 -4.97
C GLY A 49 4.21 17.28 -4.96
N ILE A 50 3.57 16.64 -5.94
CA ILE A 50 3.63 15.18 -6.05
C ILE A 50 5.06 14.75 -6.38
N ALA A 51 5.56 13.76 -5.62
CA ALA A 51 6.91 13.24 -5.78
C ALA A 51 6.93 11.88 -6.49
N ALA A 52 5.90 11.06 -6.29
CA ALA A 52 5.84 9.71 -6.84
C ALA A 52 4.44 9.35 -7.35
N VAL A 53 4.40 8.45 -8.33
CA VAL A 53 3.16 7.84 -8.83
C VAL A 53 3.33 6.33 -8.94
N ILE A 54 2.32 5.56 -8.48
CA ILE A 54 2.22 4.12 -8.68
C ILE A 54 1.12 3.87 -9.71
N LEU A 55 1.47 3.30 -10.86
CA LEU A 55 0.57 3.12 -11.99
C LEU A 55 0.06 1.69 -12.08
N LYS A 56 -1.24 1.49 -12.32
CA LYS A 56 -1.77 0.17 -12.65
C LYS A 56 -1.10 -0.34 -13.91
N ALA A 57 -0.46 -1.50 -13.82
CA ALA A 57 0.16 -2.15 -14.96
C ALA A 57 -0.69 -3.30 -15.48
N THR A 58 -1.11 -4.17 -14.57
CA THR A 58 -1.79 -5.43 -14.91
C THR A 58 -2.82 -5.82 -13.86
N GLN A 59 -3.70 -6.76 -14.22
CA GLN A 59 -4.65 -7.41 -13.32
C GLN A 59 -4.80 -8.87 -13.71
N GLY A 60 -4.79 -9.78 -12.73
CA GLY A 60 -4.91 -11.20 -12.98
C GLY A 60 -3.82 -11.69 -13.96
N SER A 61 -4.07 -12.79 -14.64
CA SER A 61 -3.07 -13.43 -15.50
C SER A 61 -2.98 -12.89 -16.94
N GLN A 62 -3.83 -11.93 -17.35
CA GLN A 62 -3.92 -11.54 -18.77
C GLN A 62 -4.22 -10.06 -19.03
N TRP A 63 -4.84 -9.33 -18.09
CA TRP A 63 -5.27 -7.98 -18.35
C TRP A 63 -4.13 -6.96 -18.15
N ILE A 64 -3.97 -6.05 -19.11
CA ILE A 64 -2.98 -4.96 -19.09
C ILE A 64 -3.71 -3.63 -19.12
N ASP A 65 -3.30 -2.68 -18.27
CA ASP A 65 -3.78 -1.30 -18.36
C ASP A 65 -3.20 -0.63 -19.61
N ALA A 66 -4.06 -0.31 -20.58
CA ALA A 66 -3.66 0.27 -21.86
C ALA A 66 -2.95 1.63 -21.71
N THR A 67 -3.11 2.31 -20.58
CA THR A 67 -2.47 3.61 -20.30
C THR A 67 -1.10 3.48 -19.66
N PHE A 68 -0.72 2.29 -19.17
CA PHE A 68 0.48 2.09 -18.36
C PHE A 68 1.75 2.60 -19.03
N SER A 69 2.07 2.08 -20.20
CA SER A 69 3.34 2.38 -20.89
C SER A 69 3.50 3.89 -21.19
N SER A 70 2.44 4.52 -21.71
CA SER A 70 2.46 5.95 -22.02
C SER A 70 2.58 6.82 -20.76
N ARG A 71 1.94 6.40 -19.67
CA ARG A 71 2.01 7.12 -18.38
C ARG A 71 3.36 6.95 -17.70
N VAL A 72 3.99 5.77 -17.77
CA VAL A 72 5.35 5.59 -17.28
C VAL A 72 6.30 6.58 -17.98
N ALA A 73 6.23 6.69 -19.31
CA ALA A 73 7.04 7.63 -20.06
C ALA A 73 6.77 9.08 -19.68
N ALA A 74 5.50 9.48 -19.60
CA ALA A 74 5.10 10.85 -19.28
C ALA A 74 5.45 11.25 -17.83
N ALA A 75 5.21 10.38 -16.85
CA ALA A 75 5.55 10.62 -15.44
C ALA A 75 7.07 10.70 -15.23
N THR A 76 7.83 9.84 -15.91
CA THR A 76 9.30 9.88 -15.89
C THR A 76 9.83 11.18 -16.49
N ALA A 77 9.29 11.61 -17.63
CA ALA A 77 9.66 12.87 -18.27
C ALA A 77 9.34 14.09 -17.39
N ALA A 78 8.26 14.03 -16.59
CA ALA A 78 7.93 15.05 -15.60
C ALA A 78 8.80 15.00 -14.33
N GLY A 79 9.74 14.04 -14.22
CA GLY A 79 10.62 13.90 -13.07
C GLY A 79 9.95 13.34 -11.82
N LEU A 80 8.86 12.57 -11.96
CA LEU A 80 8.25 11.81 -10.88
C LEU A 80 9.00 10.49 -10.66
N LEU A 81 9.01 10.01 -9.43
CA LEU A 81 9.34 8.63 -9.12
C LEU A 81 8.18 7.74 -9.60
N VAL A 82 8.47 6.72 -10.40
CA VAL A 82 7.44 5.86 -10.99
C VAL A 82 7.53 4.45 -10.42
N GLY A 83 6.41 3.92 -9.95
CA GLY A 83 6.20 2.53 -9.58
C GLY A 83 5.06 1.92 -10.39
N ALA A 84 4.89 0.62 -10.25
CA ALA A 84 3.81 -0.12 -10.88
C ALA A 84 3.07 -0.98 -9.87
N TYR A 85 1.75 -1.15 -10.05
CA TYR A 85 1.00 -2.13 -9.29
C TYR A 85 0.29 -3.16 -10.16
N HIS A 86 0.16 -4.33 -9.59
CA HIS A 86 -0.60 -5.45 -10.12
C HIS A 86 -1.80 -5.71 -9.24
N PHE A 87 -3.00 -5.66 -9.79
CA PHE A 87 -4.22 -5.99 -9.09
C PHE A 87 -4.39 -7.52 -9.06
N LEU A 88 -4.28 -8.11 -7.89
CA LEU A 88 -4.39 -9.55 -7.71
C LEU A 88 -5.85 -10.02 -7.83
N ASP A 89 -6.03 -11.19 -8.43
CA ASP A 89 -7.31 -11.90 -8.46
C ASP A 89 -7.17 -13.34 -7.95
N GLY A 90 -8.23 -14.15 -8.09
CA GLY A 90 -8.25 -15.55 -7.64
C GLY A 90 -7.46 -16.52 -8.51
N SER A 91 -6.81 -16.06 -9.60
CA SER A 91 -6.00 -16.93 -10.47
C SER A 91 -4.66 -17.31 -9.81
N ALA A 92 -3.95 -18.26 -10.43
CA ALA A 92 -2.70 -18.79 -9.88
C ALA A 92 -1.62 -17.70 -9.69
N PRO A 93 -1.02 -17.57 -8.50
CA PRO A 93 -0.06 -16.50 -8.21
C PRO A 93 1.15 -16.48 -9.14
N GLU A 94 1.65 -17.64 -9.58
CA GLU A 94 2.77 -17.71 -10.52
C GLU A 94 2.46 -17.04 -11.85
N LEU A 95 1.29 -17.28 -12.42
CA LEU A 95 0.88 -16.70 -13.70
C LEU A 95 0.70 -15.18 -13.60
N GLN A 96 0.17 -14.72 -12.47
CA GLN A 96 0.01 -13.29 -12.20
C GLN A 96 1.36 -12.59 -12.07
N VAL A 97 2.31 -13.16 -11.34
CA VAL A 97 3.66 -12.59 -11.16
C VAL A 97 4.43 -12.58 -12.47
N GLU A 98 4.39 -13.66 -13.26
CA GLU A 98 5.02 -13.71 -14.59
C GLU A 98 4.45 -12.63 -15.51
N HIS A 99 3.11 -12.51 -15.56
CA HIS A 99 2.43 -11.49 -16.34
C HIS A 99 2.81 -10.06 -15.90
N PHE A 100 2.84 -9.80 -14.60
CA PHE A 100 3.25 -8.50 -14.07
C PHE A 100 4.69 -8.14 -14.40
N LEU A 101 5.61 -9.08 -14.24
CA LEU A 101 7.03 -8.89 -14.56
C LEU A 101 7.27 -8.64 -16.04
N LEU A 102 6.51 -9.31 -16.93
CA LEU A 102 6.60 -9.09 -18.37
C LEU A 102 6.26 -7.65 -18.75
N VAL A 103 5.30 -7.03 -18.07
CA VAL A 103 4.81 -5.69 -18.38
C VAL A 103 5.56 -4.60 -17.60
N ALA A 104 5.84 -4.81 -16.34
CA ALA A 104 6.32 -3.79 -15.43
C ALA A 104 7.64 -4.12 -14.71
N GLY A 105 8.31 -5.22 -15.05
CA GLY A 105 9.54 -5.66 -14.35
C GLY A 105 10.70 -4.66 -14.36
N GLY A 106 10.67 -3.66 -15.24
CA GLY A 106 11.63 -2.56 -15.28
C GLY A 106 11.38 -1.45 -14.25
N CYS A 107 10.20 -1.39 -13.61
CA CYS A 107 9.89 -0.37 -12.61
C CYS A 107 10.68 -0.60 -11.30
N PRO A 108 11.24 0.45 -10.69
CA PRO A 108 12.02 0.33 -9.47
C PRO A 108 11.18 -0.11 -8.25
N VAL A 109 9.90 0.26 -8.19
CA VAL A 109 8.95 -0.18 -7.16
C VAL A 109 7.84 -0.96 -7.82
N LEU A 110 7.64 -2.20 -7.35
CA LEU A 110 6.57 -3.08 -7.76
C LEU A 110 5.64 -3.31 -6.56
N ALA A 111 4.34 -3.15 -6.77
CA ALA A 111 3.33 -3.34 -5.73
C ALA A 111 2.35 -4.45 -6.11
N LEU A 112 1.92 -5.21 -5.12
CA LEU A 112 0.83 -6.17 -5.22
C LEU A 112 -0.38 -5.58 -4.50
N ASP A 113 -1.47 -5.46 -5.22
CA ASP A 113 -2.73 -4.91 -4.75
C ASP A 113 -3.68 -6.07 -4.43
N ALA A 114 -3.90 -6.27 -3.12
CA ALA A 114 -4.70 -7.37 -2.58
C ALA A 114 -5.95 -6.82 -1.88
N GLU A 115 -7.01 -6.65 -2.66
CA GLU A 115 -8.30 -6.15 -2.20
C GLU A 115 -9.46 -6.95 -2.78
N PRO A 116 -10.71 -6.74 -2.33
CA PRO A 116 -11.88 -7.44 -2.88
C PRO A 116 -12.01 -7.22 -4.38
N ASN A 117 -12.21 -8.31 -5.13
CA ASN A 117 -12.37 -8.28 -6.57
C ASN A 117 -13.66 -8.99 -7.00
N GLY A 118 -14.51 -8.27 -7.74
CA GLY A 118 -15.72 -8.83 -8.34
C GLY A 118 -15.49 -9.60 -9.64
N ILE A 119 -14.32 -9.49 -10.26
CA ILE A 119 -13.95 -10.11 -11.54
C ILE A 119 -12.73 -10.99 -11.34
N GLY A 120 -12.79 -12.26 -11.70
CA GLY A 120 -11.69 -13.20 -11.51
C GLY A 120 -11.57 -13.79 -10.11
N GLY A 121 -12.45 -13.39 -9.19
CA GLY A 121 -12.44 -13.80 -7.78
C GLY A 121 -11.44 -13.00 -6.94
N THR A 122 -11.68 -13.00 -5.63
CA THR A 122 -10.82 -12.31 -4.66
C THR A 122 -9.61 -13.18 -4.32
N VAL A 123 -8.42 -12.59 -4.37
CA VAL A 123 -7.18 -13.23 -3.90
C VAL A 123 -7.26 -13.52 -2.40
N THR A 124 -6.67 -14.60 -1.95
CA THR A 124 -6.52 -14.89 -0.52
C THR A 124 -5.22 -14.31 0.03
N VAL A 125 -5.14 -14.14 1.36
CA VAL A 125 -3.89 -13.73 2.03
C VAL A 125 -2.74 -14.70 1.73
N SER A 126 -3.02 -16.01 1.65
CA SER A 126 -2.03 -17.03 1.31
C SER A 126 -1.51 -16.88 -0.13
N GLN A 127 -2.39 -16.64 -1.09
CA GLN A 127 -2.01 -16.39 -2.48
C GLN A 127 -1.23 -15.07 -2.62
N THR A 128 -1.61 -14.03 -1.87
CA THR A 128 -0.86 -12.79 -1.79
C THR A 128 0.57 -13.03 -1.27
N ALA A 129 0.72 -13.84 -0.23
CA ALA A 129 2.04 -14.19 0.33
C ALA A 129 2.88 -14.98 -0.67
N GLU A 130 2.28 -15.91 -1.41
CA GLU A 130 2.96 -16.64 -2.48
C GLU A 130 3.40 -15.73 -3.61
N ALA A 131 2.53 -14.84 -4.10
CA ALA A 131 2.86 -13.86 -5.13
C ALA A 131 4.00 -12.95 -4.66
N ALA A 132 3.98 -12.48 -3.40
CA ALA A 132 5.03 -11.65 -2.83
C ALA A 132 6.38 -12.38 -2.76
N ALA A 133 6.39 -13.65 -2.35
CA ALA A 133 7.60 -14.47 -2.33
C ALA A 133 8.18 -14.68 -3.73
N ARG A 134 7.35 -15.01 -4.72
CA ARG A 134 7.74 -15.19 -6.11
C ARG A 134 8.31 -13.90 -6.71
N LEU A 135 7.64 -12.78 -6.48
CA LEU A 135 8.09 -11.48 -6.97
C LEU A 135 9.42 -11.06 -6.34
N HIS A 136 9.58 -11.32 -5.03
CA HIS A 136 10.85 -11.10 -4.34
C HIS A 136 11.98 -11.98 -4.92
N MET A 137 11.74 -13.26 -5.10
CA MET A 137 12.75 -14.17 -5.69
C MET A 137 13.16 -13.75 -7.10
N ALA A 138 12.20 -13.31 -7.92
CA ALA A 138 12.47 -12.90 -9.29
C ALA A 138 13.21 -11.55 -9.40
N THR A 139 13.02 -10.66 -8.45
CA THR A 139 13.53 -9.28 -8.54
C THR A 139 14.63 -8.94 -7.55
N GLY A 140 14.85 -9.76 -6.53
CA GLY A 140 15.75 -9.45 -5.41
C GLY A 140 15.22 -8.35 -4.47
N ARG A 141 13.99 -7.84 -4.66
CA ARG A 141 13.39 -6.80 -3.84
C ARG A 141 12.00 -7.21 -3.37
N ALA A 142 11.73 -7.06 -2.06
CA ALA A 142 10.41 -7.29 -1.53
C ALA A 142 9.40 -6.31 -2.16
N PRO A 143 8.25 -6.79 -2.70
CA PRO A 143 7.23 -5.91 -3.24
C PRO A 143 6.58 -5.07 -2.16
N LEU A 144 6.07 -3.91 -2.53
CA LEU A 144 5.11 -3.17 -1.73
C LEU A 144 3.79 -3.94 -1.74
N VAL A 145 3.16 -4.15 -0.59
CA VAL A 145 1.89 -4.90 -0.49
C VAL A 145 0.79 -3.95 -0.05
N TYR A 146 -0.16 -3.71 -0.95
CA TYR A 146 -1.40 -2.99 -0.65
C TYR A 146 -2.41 -4.00 -0.10
N ILE A 147 -2.78 -3.82 1.17
CA ILE A 147 -3.71 -4.71 1.86
C ILE A 147 -4.30 -4.01 3.08
N SER A 148 -5.62 -4.13 3.25
CA SER A 148 -6.30 -3.59 4.42
C SER A 148 -6.04 -4.43 5.67
N ARG A 149 -6.33 -3.86 6.85
CA ARG A 149 -6.28 -4.60 8.13
C ARG A 149 -7.23 -5.80 8.18
N TYR A 150 -8.19 -5.85 7.29
CA TYR A 150 -9.17 -6.94 7.20
C TYR A 150 -8.80 -8.00 6.15
N GLY A 151 -7.69 -7.81 5.43
CA GLY A 151 -7.30 -8.67 4.32
C GLY A 151 -8.13 -8.46 3.07
N PRO A 152 -7.82 -9.17 1.98
CA PRO A 152 -8.51 -9.02 0.70
C PRO A 152 -9.95 -9.52 0.73
N ASP A 153 -10.31 -10.40 1.67
CA ASP A 153 -11.68 -10.91 1.85
C ASP A 153 -12.49 -10.13 2.89
N GLU A 154 -11.92 -9.04 3.42
CA GLU A 154 -12.50 -8.16 4.45
C GLU A 154 -12.87 -8.85 5.78
N ARG A 155 -12.38 -10.07 6.02
CA ARG A 155 -12.70 -10.86 7.23
C ARG A 155 -11.65 -10.74 8.34
N GLY A 156 -10.48 -10.18 8.04
CA GLY A 156 -9.39 -10.03 9.00
C GLY A 156 -8.74 -11.35 9.44
N THR A 157 -8.96 -12.42 8.68
CA THR A 157 -8.47 -13.76 8.99
C THR A 157 -7.31 -14.15 8.07
N GLY A 158 -6.51 -15.09 8.53
CA GLY A 158 -5.51 -15.72 7.68
C GLY A 158 -4.20 -14.96 7.47
N PHE A 159 -3.94 -13.87 8.22
CA PHE A 159 -2.61 -13.21 8.15
C PHE A 159 -1.53 -14.14 8.72
N PRO A 160 -0.68 -14.75 7.87
CA PRO A 160 0.37 -15.61 8.34
C PRO A 160 1.51 -14.79 8.94
N ASN A 161 2.07 -15.24 10.05
CA ASN A 161 3.38 -14.78 10.48
C ASN A 161 4.41 -15.22 9.43
N GLY A 162 5.07 -14.30 8.73
CA GLY A 162 6.10 -14.72 7.80
C GLY A 162 6.43 -13.78 6.65
N VAL A 163 6.40 -14.30 5.42
CA VAL A 163 6.89 -13.61 4.22
C VAL A 163 6.19 -12.27 4.02
N LEU A 164 4.87 -12.24 4.17
CA LEU A 164 4.08 -11.05 3.86
C LEU A 164 4.43 -9.87 4.79
N SER A 165 4.63 -10.11 6.08
CA SER A 165 4.98 -9.07 7.05
C SER A 165 6.40 -8.50 6.89
N ARG A 166 7.25 -9.13 6.06
CA ARG A 166 8.57 -8.62 5.69
C ARG A 166 8.52 -7.65 4.51
N CYS A 167 7.40 -7.63 3.79
CA CYS A 167 7.18 -6.70 2.70
C CYS A 167 6.82 -5.30 3.25
N PRO A 168 7.23 -4.21 2.59
CA PRO A 168 6.73 -2.88 2.88
C PRO A 168 5.20 -2.86 2.77
N LEU A 169 4.52 -2.27 3.74
CA LEU A 169 3.06 -2.17 3.76
C LEU A 169 2.60 -0.89 3.06
N TRP A 170 1.64 -1.02 2.16
CA TRP A 170 0.83 0.06 1.64
C TRP A 170 -0.60 -0.13 2.18
N LEU A 171 -0.94 0.68 3.17
CA LEU A 171 -2.15 0.53 3.96
C LEU A 171 -3.29 1.37 3.41
N PRO A 172 -4.39 0.80 2.88
CA PRO A 172 -5.63 1.55 2.67
C PRO A 172 -6.37 1.71 4.00
N GLU A 173 -6.42 2.93 4.50
CA GLU A 173 -7.17 3.25 5.71
C GLU A 173 -7.64 4.70 5.63
N TYR A 174 -8.93 4.91 5.46
CA TYR A 174 -9.54 6.23 5.28
C TYR A 174 -10.04 6.85 6.60
N GLY A 175 -9.68 6.23 7.72
CA GLY A 175 -9.96 6.72 9.07
C GLY A 175 -8.93 7.77 9.53
N PRO A 176 -9.10 8.28 10.76
CA PRO A 176 -8.23 9.32 11.32
C PRO A 176 -6.85 8.83 11.71
N LEU A 177 -6.68 7.52 11.90
CA LEU A 177 -5.42 6.88 12.31
C LEU A 177 -5.20 5.59 11.52
N PRO A 178 -3.94 5.34 11.09
CA PRO A 178 -3.61 4.11 10.39
C PRO A 178 -3.53 2.93 11.36
N VAL A 179 -4.28 1.86 11.07
CA VAL A 179 -4.24 0.61 11.84
C VAL A 179 -3.69 -0.50 10.97
N CYS A 180 -2.45 -0.89 11.24
CA CYS A 180 -1.79 -1.94 10.46
C CYS A 180 -2.46 -3.32 10.65
N PRO A 181 -2.49 -4.15 9.60
CA PRO A 181 -2.91 -5.53 9.71
C PRO A 181 -1.96 -6.35 10.60
N PRO A 182 -2.40 -7.51 11.13
CA PRO A 182 -1.55 -8.39 11.91
C PRO A 182 -0.24 -8.73 11.19
N GLY A 183 0.88 -8.66 11.92
CA GLY A 183 2.22 -8.94 11.41
C GLY A 183 3.01 -7.70 11.02
N TRP A 184 2.40 -6.56 10.74
CA TRP A 184 3.09 -5.30 10.53
C TRP A 184 3.03 -4.40 11.75
N SER A 185 4.17 -3.86 12.15
CA SER A 185 4.28 -2.86 13.22
C SER A 185 4.25 -1.43 12.69
N LYS A 186 4.40 -1.25 11.38
CA LYS A 186 4.43 0.06 10.69
C LYS A 186 4.01 -0.10 9.24
N TRP A 187 3.54 1.00 8.67
CA TRP A 187 3.31 1.15 7.24
C TRP A 187 4.47 1.88 6.55
N THR A 188 4.60 1.71 5.25
CA THR A 188 5.51 2.46 4.38
C THR A 188 4.74 3.54 3.62
N LEU A 189 3.60 3.16 3.04
CA LEU A 189 2.62 4.07 2.47
C LEU A 189 1.28 3.88 3.18
N TRP A 190 0.59 4.99 3.43
CA TRP A 190 -0.78 5.00 3.93
C TRP A 190 -1.67 5.74 2.94
N GLN A 191 -2.48 4.98 2.17
CA GLN A 191 -3.50 5.54 1.30
C GLN A 191 -4.65 6.04 2.18
N HIS A 192 -4.71 7.36 2.33
CA HIS A 192 -5.60 8.03 3.26
C HIS A 192 -6.87 8.59 2.61
N THR A 193 -6.94 8.54 1.28
CA THR A 193 -8.11 8.94 0.49
C THR A 193 -8.12 8.24 -0.86
N ASP A 194 -9.34 7.93 -1.34
CA ASP A 194 -9.63 7.48 -2.71
C ASP A 194 -10.08 8.64 -3.62
N GLY A 195 -9.86 9.87 -3.18
CA GLY A 195 -10.32 11.07 -3.86
C GLY A 195 -11.81 11.40 -3.64
N LEU A 196 -12.56 10.52 -2.95
CA LEU A 196 -13.98 10.72 -2.58
C LEU A 196 -14.19 10.61 -1.07
N LYS A 197 -13.49 9.70 -0.43
CA LYS A 197 -13.53 9.42 1.01
C LYS A 197 -12.16 9.64 1.63
N GLY A 198 -12.11 9.74 2.95
CA GLY A 198 -10.88 9.88 3.71
C GLY A 198 -10.55 11.31 4.09
N SER A 199 -9.30 11.55 4.48
CA SER A 199 -8.81 12.86 4.87
C SER A 199 -8.34 13.67 3.66
N ALA A 200 -8.57 14.99 3.67
CA ALA A 200 -8.06 15.92 2.67
C ALA A 200 -8.42 15.53 1.22
N VAL A 201 -9.72 15.35 0.93
CA VAL A 201 -10.25 15.10 -0.42
C VAL A 201 -10.06 16.36 -1.29
N VAL A 202 -8.81 16.64 -1.67
CA VAL A 202 -8.45 17.78 -2.50
C VAL A 202 -7.94 17.25 -3.85
N PRO A 203 -8.51 17.70 -4.98
CA PRO A 203 -8.02 17.31 -6.29
C PRO A 203 -6.55 17.67 -6.48
N VAL A 204 -5.78 16.77 -7.08
CA VAL A 204 -4.41 17.03 -7.49
C VAL A 204 -4.40 17.80 -8.80
N SER A 205 -3.65 18.90 -8.87
CA SER A 205 -3.53 19.68 -10.09
C SER A 205 -3.04 18.81 -11.26
N GLY A 206 -3.71 18.89 -12.40
CA GLY A 206 -3.39 18.07 -13.57
C GLY A 206 -3.90 16.62 -13.53
N ILE A 207 -4.43 16.16 -12.39
CA ILE A 207 -4.95 14.78 -12.23
C ILE A 207 -6.44 14.79 -11.90
N GLY A 208 -6.87 15.71 -11.03
CA GLY A 208 -8.21 15.68 -10.45
C GLY A 208 -8.26 14.85 -9.16
N ARG A 209 -9.41 14.23 -8.93
CA ARG A 209 -9.60 13.30 -7.78
C ARG A 209 -8.89 12.00 -8.06
N CYS A 210 -8.06 11.58 -7.14
CA CYS A 210 -7.32 10.31 -7.21
C CYS A 210 -6.95 9.83 -5.81
N ASP A 211 -6.48 8.62 -5.74
CA ASP A 211 -5.92 8.02 -4.55
C ASP A 211 -4.62 8.72 -4.16
N ARG A 212 -4.50 9.00 -2.84
CA ARG A 212 -3.31 9.67 -2.29
C ARG A 212 -2.79 8.95 -1.08
N SER A 213 -1.49 8.90 -0.99
CA SER A 213 -0.79 8.20 0.08
C SER A 213 0.23 9.09 0.79
N TRP A 214 0.20 9.04 2.13
CA TRP A 214 1.30 9.49 2.97
C TRP A 214 2.46 8.50 2.87
N PHE A 215 3.68 9.01 2.74
CA PHE A 215 4.89 8.22 2.99
C PHE A 215 5.34 8.41 4.43
N ALA A 216 5.77 7.33 5.10
CA ALA A 216 6.31 7.37 6.47
C ALA A 216 7.74 7.92 6.49
N GLY A 217 7.87 9.20 6.20
CA GLY A 217 9.16 9.91 6.15
C GLY A 217 9.11 11.18 5.31
N THR A 218 10.26 11.77 5.10
CA THR A 218 10.48 12.94 4.24
C THR A 218 10.53 12.55 2.76
N VAL A 219 10.41 13.52 1.86
CA VAL A 219 10.55 13.33 0.41
C VAL A 219 11.96 12.83 0.04
N ALA A 220 12.98 13.24 0.78
CA ALA A 220 14.35 12.74 0.57
C ALA A 220 14.47 11.24 0.91
N GLU A 221 13.88 10.82 2.02
CA GLU A 221 13.83 9.40 2.43
C GLU A 221 12.96 8.57 1.46
N LEU A 222 11.83 9.11 0.97
CA LEU A 222 11.04 8.49 -0.09
C LEU A 222 11.90 8.25 -1.32
N THR A 223 12.66 9.25 -1.75
CA THR A 223 13.52 9.15 -2.94
C THR A 223 14.60 8.09 -2.76
N ALA A 224 15.24 8.04 -1.58
CA ALA A 224 16.24 7.04 -1.26
C ALA A 224 15.63 5.63 -1.24
N TRP A 225 14.49 5.45 -0.57
CA TRP A 225 13.77 4.18 -0.51
C TRP A 225 13.33 3.70 -1.91
N TRP A 226 12.84 4.62 -2.76
CA TRP A 226 12.38 4.29 -4.11
C TRP A 226 13.50 3.78 -5.01
N LYS A 227 14.67 4.40 -4.88
CA LYS A 227 15.87 4.10 -5.69
C LYS A 227 16.79 3.05 -5.06
N ALA A 228 16.43 2.51 -3.89
CA ALA A 228 17.26 1.49 -3.23
C ALA A 228 17.52 0.30 -4.18
N PRO A 229 18.75 -0.20 -4.24
CA PRO A 229 19.10 -1.31 -5.12
C PRO A 229 18.28 -2.56 -4.75
N ARG A 230 18.06 -3.40 -5.76
CA ARG A 230 17.54 -4.76 -5.56
C ARG A 230 18.68 -5.58 -4.94
N SER A 231 18.42 -6.23 -3.81
CA SER A 231 19.39 -7.03 -3.04
C SER A 231 19.24 -8.51 -3.32
#